data_fbb5519bb575f50fde06d34ab5359e9d
#
_entry.id   fbb5519bb575f50fde06d34ab5359e9d
#
_cell.length_a   1.000
_cell.length_b   1.000
_cell.length_c   1.000
_cell.angle_alpha   90.00
_cell.angle_beta   90.00
_cell.angle_gamma   90.00
#
_symmetry.space_group_name_H-M   'P 1'
#
loop_
_entity.id
_entity.type
_entity.pdbx_description
1 polymer ?
#
loop_
_entity_poly.entity_id
_entity_poly.type
_entity_poly.pdbx_seq_one_letter_code
_entity_poly.pdbx_strand_id
1 'polypeptide(L)'
;MKKKLLTIICLSAMFALVFAACKFSPATTQPNPPSDDIETVSPDTTEQSRDETIPGASVEEDRTEPIEDEVTQENTESSKNNDDETTNDVEEILPTVPTTPTETESTPSEPTTPPPTEQKPTTPHKHNYVKTVVAPTCGSKGYDLYKCESCKDSYKENYVDKLTHEYTVETIAPTKDAKGYDLHKCSLCGDTYKDNYVDKVVTYIDVNETVYAKSTVNIRKGPSTDYEKVGQLTEGDSITRIGIGDNGWSKVIYNDQEMYIHSDYLSKNKPVSNNYPLVYSDTTCTITIEKKQFYKSWCYVAHLKFTDYDRFGSAIANNKRGSYETTSAAAKRLGAIFCVNGPYNWGELSDAYAIVRSGKVFLDKGIHEDLAIYNAATGQLANAGQLGLSGKMASVALEEGLVTDTFKFWNSTLVKNGANVANPDNNDRAQRTFMATTGNPGEIYIVVSEGRYADGVSPGLTKYQCAKVILDLGCNYGVMLDGGGSSTIYFNGKVLNSAKGNQRAVVDFVYFK
;
A
#
# COMPACT_ATOMS: atom_id res chain seq x y z
N MET A 1 -47.24 -22.72 -21.87
CA MET A 1 -47.16 -22.53 -20.42
C MET A 1 -47.86 -23.66 -19.68
N LYS A 2 -47.41 -24.91 -19.69
CA LYS A 2 -47.93 -26.04 -18.89
C LYS A 2 -46.97 -27.23 -19.09
N LYS A 3 -45.70 -27.13 -18.65
CA LYS A 3 -44.71 -28.25 -18.58
C LYS A 3 -43.45 -27.91 -17.75
N LYS A 4 -43.60 -27.18 -16.62
CA LYS A 4 -42.51 -26.97 -15.65
C LYS A 4 -43.00 -26.96 -14.19
N LEU A 5 -43.97 -27.79 -13.84
CA LEU A 5 -44.50 -27.86 -12.48
C LEU A 5 -44.65 -29.32 -11.98
N LEU A 6 -43.79 -30.25 -12.43
CA LEU A 6 -43.90 -31.64 -11.99
C LEU A 6 -42.53 -32.27 -11.59
N THR A 7 -41.53 -31.47 -11.24
CA THR A 7 -40.21 -32.01 -10.84
C THR A 7 -39.72 -31.54 -9.44
N ILE A 8 -40.57 -30.88 -8.67
CA ILE A 8 -40.25 -30.39 -7.31
C ILE A 8 -40.94 -31.16 -6.18
N ILE A 9 -41.75 -32.18 -6.44
CA ILE A 9 -42.51 -32.91 -5.41
C ILE A 9 -41.92 -34.31 -5.09
N CYS A 10 -40.82 -34.75 -5.72
CA CYS A 10 -40.24 -36.08 -5.45
C CYS A 10 -38.93 -36.10 -4.66
N LEU A 11 -38.46 -35.00 -4.08
CA LEU A 11 -37.23 -34.99 -3.27
C LEU A 11 -37.42 -34.70 -1.77
N SER A 12 -38.62 -34.67 -1.25
CA SER A 12 -38.91 -34.46 0.19
C SER A 12 -39.40 -35.68 0.94
N ALA A 13 -39.32 -36.90 0.38
CA ALA A 13 -39.80 -38.12 1.01
C ALA A 13 -38.73 -39.19 1.28
N MET A 14 -37.42 -38.87 1.31
CA MET A 14 -36.34 -39.82 1.58
C MET A 14 -35.41 -39.46 2.73
N PHE A 15 -35.81 -38.58 3.64
CA PHE A 15 -34.96 -38.23 4.82
C PHE A 15 -35.63 -38.45 6.18
N ALA A 16 -36.51 -39.45 6.30
CA ALA A 16 -37.20 -39.75 7.56
C ALA A 16 -37.24 -41.25 7.87
N LEU A 17 -36.13 -42.00 7.74
CA LEU A 17 -36.09 -43.41 8.16
C LEU A 17 -34.66 -43.91 8.42
N VAL A 18 -33.90 -43.26 9.32
CA VAL A 18 -32.75 -43.86 10.03
C VAL A 18 -32.56 -43.16 11.37
N PHE A 19 -33.50 -43.28 12.29
CA PHE A 19 -33.29 -43.03 13.72
C PHE A 19 -34.24 -43.92 14.53
N ALA A 20 -33.91 -45.19 14.62
CA ALA A 20 -34.47 -46.04 15.66
C ALA A 20 -33.55 -47.26 15.83
N ALA A 21 -32.88 -47.32 16.93
CA ALA A 21 -32.32 -48.45 17.62
C ALA A 21 -30.85 -48.25 18.06
N CYS A 22 -30.69 -47.65 19.23
CA CYS A 22 -29.71 -48.11 20.21
C CYS A 22 -30.17 -47.58 21.59
N LYS A 23 -30.88 -48.45 22.33
CA LYS A 23 -31.16 -48.26 23.75
C LYS A 23 -29.91 -48.59 24.56
N PHE A 24 -29.46 -47.66 25.37
CA PHE A 24 -28.54 -47.87 26.45
C PHE A 24 -29.33 -48.25 27.72
N SER A 25 -28.85 -49.26 28.45
CA SER A 25 -29.20 -49.52 29.84
C SER A 25 -27.93 -49.46 30.71
N PRO A 26 -28.05 -49.07 31.99
CA PRO A 26 -26.95 -48.47 32.74
C PRO A 26 -26.12 -49.46 33.54
N ALA A 27 -24.86 -49.06 33.81
CA ALA A 27 -23.89 -49.78 34.57
C ALA A 27 -23.98 -49.52 36.08
N THR A 28 -23.81 -50.53 36.84
CA THR A 28 -23.69 -50.57 38.32
C THR A 28 -22.21 -50.56 38.78
N THR A 29 -21.97 -49.68 39.70
CA THR A 29 -21.00 -49.58 40.82
C THR A 29 -20.01 -50.71 41.11
N GLN A 30 -18.74 -50.29 41.26
CA GLN A 30 -17.62 -50.57 42.22
C GLN A 30 -17.64 -51.85 43.12
N PRO A 31 -16.46 -52.34 43.63
CA PRO A 31 -15.48 -51.61 44.44
C PRO A 31 -13.97 -52.02 44.29
N ASN A 32 -13.09 -51.14 44.76
CA ASN A 32 -11.72 -51.41 45.26
C ASN A 32 -11.77 -52.15 46.65
N PRO A 33 -10.66 -52.52 47.29
CA PRO A 33 -9.22 -52.70 47.02
C PRO A 33 -8.69 -54.09 47.52
N PRO A 34 -7.44 -54.43 47.92
CA PRO A 34 -6.57 -53.69 48.85
C PRO A 34 -5.05 -53.65 48.52
N SER A 35 -4.38 -52.80 49.27
CA SER A 35 -2.96 -52.67 49.58
C SER A 35 -2.34 -53.88 50.23
N ASP A 36 -1.02 -54.06 50.01
CA ASP A 36 -0.02 -54.46 51.03
C ASP A 36 1.36 -54.38 50.36
N ASP A 37 2.17 -53.47 50.78
CA ASP A 37 3.24 -53.47 51.79
C ASP A 37 4.57 -54.07 51.35
N ILE A 38 5.61 -53.18 51.39
CA ILE A 38 6.95 -53.37 51.97
C ILE A 38 7.96 -54.24 51.18
N GLU A 39 9.04 -53.62 50.66
CA GLU A 39 10.36 -53.76 51.32
C GLU A 39 11.40 -52.84 50.66
N THR A 40 11.98 -52.05 51.51
CA THR A 40 13.23 -51.29 51.39
C THR A 40 14.42 -52.24 51.40
N VAL A 41 15.41 -52.07 50.52
CA VAL A 41 16.83 -52.33 50.83
C VAL A 41 17.73 -51.41 49.97
N SER A 42 18.41 -50.54 50.62
CA SER A 42 19.80 -50.15 50.34
C SER A 42 20.66 -50.84 51.36
N PRO A 43 21.93 -51.15 51.20
CA PRO A 43 22.99 -50.20 50.90
C PRO A 43 24.24 -50.75 50.12
N ASP A 44 25.12 -49.85 49.82
CA ASP A 44 26.58 -49.82 50.12
C ASP A 44 27.57 -50.26 49.05
N THR A 45 28.37 -49.23 48.72
CA THR A 45 29.84 -49.10 48.52
C THR A 45 30.57 -50.23 47.78
N THR A 46 31.36 -49.81 46.76
CA THR A 46 32.84 -49.68 46.88
C THR A 46 33.48 -49.23 45.60
N GLU A 47 34.37 -48.34 45.81
CA GLU A 47 35.49 -47.83 44.95
C GLU A 47 36.17 -48.93 44.13
N GLN A 48 36.63 -48.55 42.93
CA GLN A 48 38.05 -48.69 42.61
C GLN A 48 38.45 -47.88 41.35
N SER A 49 39.31 -46.96 41.60
CA SER A 49 40.23 -46.27 40.73
C SER A 49 41.00 -47.18 39.76
N ARG A 50 41.24 -46.73 38.54
CA ARG A 50 42.56 -46.91 37.89
C ARG A 50 42.84 -45.77 36.93
N ASP A 51 43.80 -45.10 37.32
CA ASP A 51 44.77 -44.22 36.77
C ASP A 51 45.51 -44.86 35.57
N GLU A 52 45.65 -44.20 34.47
CA GLU A 52 46.83 -44.31 33.60
C GLU A 52 47.11 -42.98 32.88
N THR A 53 48.23 -42.54 33.19
CA THR A 53 49.06 -41.37 32.97
C THR A 53 49.42 -41.09 31.51
N ILE A 54 49.57 -39.79 31.29
CA ILE A 54 50.20 -38.93 30.33
C ILE A 54 51.64 -39.36 29.88
N PRO A 55 52.15 -38.90 28.68
CA PRO A 55 52.94 -37.69 28.58
C PRO A 55 52.64 -36.86 27.32
N GLY A 56 52.69 -35.54 27.28
CA GLY A 56 53.67 -34.56 27.76
C GLY A 56 54.58 -34.04 26.63
N ALA A 57 54.41 -32.78 26.24
CA ALA A 57 55.47 -31.83 25.77
C ALA A 57 54.77 -30.49 25.43
N SER A 58 54.97 -29.51 26.23
CA SER A 58 55.95 -28.41 26.31
C SER A 58 55.70 -27.35 25.20
N VAL A 59 55.14 -26.21 25.62
CA VAL A 59 55.71 -24.92 25.94
C VAL A 59 56.32 -24.19 24.74
N GLU A 60 55.75 -23.06 24.36
CA GLU A 60 56.43 -21.78 24.27
C GLU A 60 55.43 -20.62 24.25
N GLU A 61 55.57 -19.77 25.23
CA GLU A 61 55.10 -18.38 25.27
C GLU A 61 55.89 -17.58 24.21
N ASP A 62 55.23 -16.72 23.47
CA ASP A 62 55.86 -15.43 23.22
C ASP A 62 54.83 -14.31 23.19
N ARG A 63 55.17 -13.32 23.94
CA ARG A 63 54.51 -12.12 24.34
C ARG A 63 55.09 -11.01 23.48
N THR A 64 54.29 -10.22 22.83
CA THR A 64 54.64 -8.78 22.62
C THR A 64 53.38 -7.98 22.25
N GLU A 65 53.02 -7.06 23.13
CA GLU A 65 52.34 -5.80 22.86
C GLU A 65 53.36 -4.76 22.35
N PRO A 66 52.94 -3.50 22.14
CA PRO A 66 52.14 -2.87 21.07
C PRO A 66 53.04 -1.89 20.27
N ILE A 67 52.62 -1.39 19.15
CA ILE A 67 53.22 -0.22 18.52
C ILE A 67 52.10 0.79 18.22
N GLU A 68 52.15 1.89 18.97
CA GLU A 68 51.66 3.22 18.63
C GLU A 68 52.57 3.84 17.59
N ASP A 69 52.02 4.81 16.87
CA ASP A 69 52.63 5.97 16.20
C ASP A 69 52.17 6.02 14.72
N GLU A 70 51.85 7.11 14.10
CA GLU A 70 51.87 8.55 14.37
C GLU A 70 51.10 9.23 13.21
N VAL A 71 50.43 10.24 13.57
CA VAL A 71 50.06 11.49 12.92
C VAL A 71 50.82 11.82 11.63
N THR A 72 50.08 12.15 10.57
CA THR A 72 50.45 13.31 9.73
C THR A 72 49.20 14.06 9.29
N GLN A 73 49.10 15.27 9.82
CA GLN A 73 48.31 16.37 9.31
C GLN A 73 48.96 16.90 8.03
N GLU A 74 48.14 17.22 7.03
CA GLU A 74 48.43 18.39 6.21
C GLU A 74 47.15 19.13 5.85
N ASN A 75 47.18 20.40 6.26
CA ASN A 75 46.28 21.47 5.98
C ASN A 75 46.29 21.85 4.50
N THR A 76 45.17 22.33 3.97
CA THR A 76 45.04 23.68 3.37
C THR A 76 43.56 24.01 3.21
N GLU A 77 43.13 24.95 3.98
CA GLU A 77 42.55 26.28 3.71
C GLU A 77 41.47 26.38 2.61
N SER A 78 40.28 26.71 3.09
CA SER A 78 39.60 28.01 3.00
C SER A 78 38.82 28.28 1.73
N SER A 79 37.50 28.32 1.88
CA SER A 79 36.75 29.56 1.65
C SER A 79 35.31 29.44 2.15
N LYS A 80 34.99 30.43 2.95
CA LYS A 80 33.65 30.85 3.36
C LYS A 80 32.83 31.23 2.11
N ASN A 81 31.57 30.92 2.04
CA ASN A 81 30.49 31.92 2.11
C ASN A 81 29.13 31.29 1.94
N ASN A 82 28.31 31.64 2.88
CA ASN A 82 26.97 32.20 2.83
C ASN A 82 25.78 31.26 2.59
N ASP A 83 25.04 31.24 3.67
CA ASP A 83 23.59 31.14 3.81
C ASP A 83 22.83 31.61 2.57
N ASP A 84 21.92 30.78 2.08
CA ASP A 84 20.65 31.28 1.55
C ASP A 84 19.56 30.22 1.77
N GLU A 85 18.71 30.52 2.72
CA GLU A 85 17.39 29.95 2.91
C GLU A 85 16.54 30.34 1.70
N THR A 86 16.21 29.41 0.83
CA THR A 86 15.13 29.63 -0.12
C THR A 86 13.95 28.73 0.23
N THR A 87 13.05 29.31 1.00
CA THR A 87 11.63 28.93 1.06
C THR A 87 11.03 29.07 -0.34
N ASN A 88 10.70 27.96 -0.96
CA ASN A 88 9.88 27.96 -2.16
C ASN A 88 8.40 28.05 -1.77
N ASP A 89 7.90 29.25 -1.66
CA ASP A 89 6.48 29.56 -1.77
C ASP A 89 6.09 29.45 -3.25
N VAL A 90 5.28 28.44 -3.54
CA VAL A 90 4.61 28.34 -4.84
C VAL A 90 3.39 29.25 -4.80
N GLU A 91 3.52 30.46 -5.28
CA GLU A 91 2.41 31.35 -5.56
C GLU A 91 1.53 30.78 -6.68
N GLU A 92 0.28 30.62 -6.33
CA GLU A 92 -0.85 30.27 -7.18
C GLU A 92 -1.07 31.43 -8.18
N ILE A 93 -0.76 31.21 -9.45
CA ILE A 93 -1.01 32.19 -10.51
C ILE A 93 -2.49 32.14 -10.86
N LEU A 94 -3.24 33.10 -10.34
CA LEU A 94 -4.61 33.43 -10.77
C LEU A 94 -4.53 34.11 -12.16
N PRO A 95 -5.35 33.75 -13.14
CA PRO A 95 -5.40 34.49 -14.41
C PRO A 95 -6.09 35.83 -14.20
N THR A 96 -5.32 36.89 -14.35
CA THR A 96 -5.80 38.26 -14.34
C THR A 96 -6.59 38.59 -15.62
N VAL A 97 -7.77 39.13 -15.40
CA VAL A 97 -8.63 39.78 -16.42
C VAL A 97 -7.86 40.91 -17.08
N PRO A 98 -7.89 41.09 -18.43
CA PRO A 98 -7.23 42.20 -19.08
C PRO A 98 -7.99 43.50 -18.78
N THR A 99 -7.37 44.35 -18.00
CA THR A 99 -7.80 45.75 -17.84
C THR A 99 -7.31 46.56 -19.03
N THR A 100 -8.21 47.33 -19.58
CA THR A 100 -8.02 48.34 -20.63
C THR A 100 -6.82 49.26 -20.33
N PRO A 101 -5.94 49.57 -21.30
CA PRO A 101 -4.85 50.51 -21.08
C PRO A 101 -5.40 51.93 -20.95
N THR A 102 -5.13 52.55 -19.84
CA THR A 102 -5.27 54.02 -19.67
C THR A 102 -4.13 54.70 -20.42
N GLU A 103 -4.46 55.51 -21.38
CA GLU A 103 -3.52 56.39 -22.06
C GLU A 103 -2.90 57.35 -21.04
N THR A 104 -1.60 57.22 -20.83
CA THR A 104 -0.80 58.25 -20.16
C THR A 104 -0.13 59.08 -21.25
N GLU A 105 -0.58 60.31 -21.36
CA GLU A 105 -0.01 61.36 -22.16
C GLU A 105 1.43 61.62 -21.69
N SER A 106 2.43 61.22 -22.50
CA SER A 106 3.83 61.62 -22.31
C SER A 106 4.18 62.68 -23.35
N THR A 107 4.45 63.85 -22.85
CA THR A 107 5.01 65.00 -23.57
C THR A 107 6.31 64.60 -24.31
N PRO A 108 6.46 64.93 -25.58
CA PRO A 108 7.68 64.59 -26.30
C PRO A 108 8.79 65.57 -25.95
N SER A 109 9.94 65.09 -25.54
CA SER A 109 11.19 65.80 -25.53
C SER A 109 11.70 65.98 -26.97
N GLU A 110 12.03 67.20 -27.32
CA GLU A 110 12.54 67.68 -28.56
C GLU A 110 13.82 66.98 -29.03
N PRO A 111 13.91 66.41 -30.23
CA PRO A 111 15.18 65.95 -30.78
C PRO A 111 15.91 67.07 -31.52
N THR A 112 17.12 67.31 -31.10
CA THR A 112 18.09 68.13 -31.78
C THR A 112 18.32 67.62 -33.20
N THR A 113 17.94 68.47 -34.18
CA THR A 113 18.15 68.26 -35.62
C THR A 113 19.59 68.45 -36.05
N PRO A 114 20.14 67.56 -36.92
CA PRO A 114 21.31 67.92 -37.76
C PRO A 114 20.92 68.90 -38.88
N PRO A 115 21.85 69.70 -39.39
CA PRO A 115 21.55 70.78 -40.29
C PRO A 115 21.01 70.28 -41.65
N PRO A 116 20.11 71.05 -42.29
CA PRO A 116 19.44 70.61 -43.50
C PRO A 116 20.36 70.70 -44.71
N THR A 117 20.42 69.57 -45.42
CA THR A 117 20.94 69.62 -46.82
C THR A 117 19.94 70.37 -47.68
N GLU A 118 20.39 71.48 -48.25
CA GLU A 118 19.64 72.29 -49.22
C GLU A 118 19.06 71.43 -50.36
N GLN A 119 17.76 71.23 -50.34
CA GLN A 119 17.04 70.80 -51.54
C GLN A 119 16.58 72.00 -52.29
N LYS A 120 17.06 72.09 -53.55
CA LYS A 120 16.71 73.05 -54.58
C LYS A 120 15.19 73.32 -54.61
N PRO A 121 14.72 74.59 -54.66
CA PRO A 121 13.30 74.87 -54.65
C PRO A 121 12.65 74.37 -55.95
N THR A 122 11.76 73.39 -55.75
CA THR A 122 10.81 72.98 -56.76
C THR A 122 9.78 74.13 -56.91
N THR A 123 9.57 74.59 -58.08
CA THR A 123 8.56 75.58 -58.43
C THR A 123 7.23 75.25 -57.78
N PRO A 124 6.56 76.22 -57.13
CA PRO A 124 5.25 75.93 -56.51
C PRO A 124 4.28 75.47 -57.58
N HIS A 125 3.85 74.25 -57.56
CA HIS A 125 2.76 73.81 -58.43
C HIS A 125 1.44 73.82 -57.62
N LYS A 126 0.37 74.10 -58.30
CA LYS A 126 -0.97 74.01 -57.74
C LYS A 126 -1.31 72.53 -57.59
N HIS A 127 -1.53 72.09 -56.37
CA HIS A 127 -1.91 70.72 -56.13
C HIS A 127 -3.23 70.35 -56.80
N ASN A 128 -3.22 69.27 -57.57
CA ASN A 128 -4.41 68.67 -58.14
C ASN A 128 -4.65 67.37 -57.38
N TYR A 129 -5.58 67.38 -56.44
CA TYR A 129 -5.88 66.24 -55.60
C TYR A 129 -6.95 65.34 -56.23
N VAL A 130 -6.62 64.05 -56.32
CA VAL A 130 -7.57 63.01 -56.70
C VAL A 130 -8.09 62.37 -55.45
N LYS A 131 -9.39 62.33 -55.33
CA LYS A 131 -10.11 61.69 -54.19
C LYS A 131 -10.22 60.18 -54.40
N THR A 132 -9.84 59.43 -53.39
CA THR A 132 -10.10 58.00 -53.29
C THR A 132 -10.88 57.74 -51.99
N VAL A 133 -12.03 57.06 -52.05
CA VAL A 133 -12.81 56.70 -50.87
C VAL A 133 -12.24 55.42 -50.30
N VAL A 134 -11.81 55.44 -49.03
CA VAL A 134 -11.40 54.27 -48.26
C VAL A 134 -12.56 53.89 -47.34
N ALA A 135 -13.16 52.76 -47.61
CA ALA A 135 -14.30 52.27 -46.82
C ALA A 135 -13.88 51.93 -45.41
N PRO A 136 -14.75 52.09 -44.38
CA PRO A 136 -14.48 51.64 -43.02
C PRO A 136 -14.46 50.12 -42.96
N THR A 137 -13.66 49.57 -42.01
CA THR A 137 -13.64 48.16 -41.63
C THR A 137 -13.93 48.05 -40.14
N CYS A 138 -14.10 46.84 -39.60
CA CYS A 138 -14.22 46.66 -38.14
C CYS A 138 -12.95 47.12 -37.38
N GLY A 139 -11.79 47.08 -38.03
CA GLY A 139 -10.50 47.48 -37.45
C GLY A 139 -10.11 48.94 -37.64
N SER A 140 -10.65 49.64 -38.68
CA SER A 140 -10.22 50.99 -39.05
C SER A 140 -11.37 51.86 -39.51
N LYS A 141 -11.27 53.18 -39.22
CA LYS A 141 -12.19 54.15 -39.74
C LYS A 141 -12.02 54.28 -41.27
N GLY A 142 -13.12 54.50 -42.00
CA GLY A 142 -13.11 54.93 -43.37
C GLY A 142 -12.75 56.41 -43.49
N TYR A 143 -12.32 56.88 -44.67
CA TYR A 143 -12.00 58.25 -44.93
C TYR A 143 -11.89 58.49 -46.42
N ASP A 144 -11.99 59.78 -46.81
CA ASP A 144 -11.64 60.23 -48.14
C ASP A 144 -10.14 60.57 -48.17
N LEU A 145 -9.37 59.86 -48.99
CA LEU A 145 -7.96 60.12 -49.22
C LEU A 145 -7.81 61.03 -50.47
N TYR A 146 -7.25 62.20 -50.25
CA TYR A 146 -6.89 63.16 -51.32
C TYR A 146 -5.39 63.08 -51.58
N LYS A 147 -4.98 62.68 -52.75
CA LYS A 147 -3.58 62.51 -53.13
C LYS A 147 -3.25 63.36 -54.33
N CYS A 148 -2.20 64.16 -54.24
CA CYS A 148 -1.76 64.99 -55.36
C CYS A 148 -1.15 64.14 -56.48
N GLU A 149 -1.58 64.30 -57.71
CA GLU A 149 -1.07 63.58 -58.88
C GLU A 149 0.37 63.90 -59.24
N SER A 150 0.84 65.09 -58.90
CA SER A 150 2.15 65.61 -59.32
C SER A 150 3.22 65.50 -58.24
N CYS A 151 2.85 65.27 -56.96
CA CYS A 151 3.76 65.13 -55.85
C CYS A 151 3.24 64.08 -54.90
N LYS A 152 3.93 63.79 -53.79
CA LYS A 152 3.53 62.77 -52.80
C LYS A 152 2.61 63.31 -51.71
N ASP A 153 2.19 64.59 -51.85
CA ASP A 153 1.34 65.22 -50.85
C ASP A 153 -0.04 64.57 -50.79
N SER A 154 -0.55 64.31 -49.56
CA SER A 154 -1.86 63.70 -49.35
C SER A 154 -2.43 64.09 -48.01
N TYR A 155 -3.76 64.19 -47.92
CA TYR A 155 -4.47 64.41 -46.70
C TYR A 155 -5.76 63.57 -46.67
N LYS A 156 -6.35 63.40 -45.43
CA LYS A 156 -7.53 62.63 -45.21
C LYS A 156 -8.62 63.46 -44.58
N GLU A 157 -9.84 63.31 -45.09
CA GLU A 157 -11.03 63.98 -44.57
C GLU A 157 -12.23 63.05 -44.55
N ASN A 158 -13.35 63.53 -44.05
CA ASN A 158 -14.64 62.83 -44.05
C ASN A 158 -14.55 61.46 -43.46
N TYR A 159 -13.99 61.35 -42.23
CA TYR A 159 -13.85 60.13 -41.54
C TYR A 159 -15.22 59.52 -41.23
N VAL A 160 -15.36 58.20 -41.50
CA VAL A 160 -16.52 57.37 -41.14
C VAL A 160 -16.08 56.43 -40.07
N ASP A 161 -16.88 56.21 -39.02
CA ASP A 161 -16.55 55.33 -37.93
C ASP A 161 -16.39 53.86 -38.35
N LYS A 162 -15.65 53.09 -37.54
CA LYS A 162 -15.45 51.64 -37.73
C LYS A 162 -16.80 50.93 -37.80
N LEU A 163 -16.85 49.88 -38.62
CA LEU A 163 -18.02 49.00 -38.64
C LEU A 163 -18.14 48.27 -37.30
N THR A 164 -19.36 48.10 -36.82
CA THR A 164 -19.66 47.21 -35.70
C THR A 164 -19.45 45.77 -36.15
N HIS A 165 -18.90 44.92 -35.24
CA HIS A 165 -18.76 43.50 -35.51
C HIS A 165 -20.14 42.85 -35.60
N GLU A 166 -20.35 42.03 -36.60
CA GLU A 166 -21.54 41.19 -36.78
C GLU A 166 -21.12 39.73 -36.61
N TYR A 167 -21.36 39.18 -35.40
CA TYR A 167 -20.96 37.82 -35.07
C TYR A 167 -22.03 36.81 -35.44
N THR A 168 -21.62 35.72 -36.11
CA THR A 168 -22.34 34.46 -36.20
C THR A 168 -21.84 33.54 -35.11
N VAL A 169 -22.72 32.73 -34.55
CA VAL A 169 -22.41 31.78 -33.45
C VAL A 169 -22.47 30.36 -33.98
N GLU A 170 -21.40 29.59 -33.68
CA GLU A 170 -21.33 28.17 -33.95
C GLU A 170 -21.10 27.46 -32.61
N THR A 171 -22.04 26.60 -32.18
CA THR A 171 -21.92 25.81 -30.94
C THR A 171 -21.06 24.57 -31.20
N ILE A 172 -19.91 24.50 -30.54
CA ILE A 172 -19.00 23.35 -30.58
C ILE A 172 -19.33 22.46 -29.37
N ALA A 173 -19.85 21.26 -29.65
CA ALA A 173 -20.21 20.30 -28.61
C ALA A 173 -18.97 19.82 -27.84
N PRO A 174 -19.09 19.54 -26.51
CA PRO A 174 -18.00 18.96 -25.75
C PRO A 174 -17.68 17.54 -26.20
N THR A 175 -16.40 17.16 -26.09
CA THR A 175 -15.92 15.81 -26.33
C THR A 175 -15.28 15.25 -25.05
N LYS A 176 -14.77 14.01 -25.08
CA LYS A 176 -13.97 13.46 -23.97
C LYS A 176 -12.68 14.25 -23.73
N ASP A 177 -12.12 14.82 -24.79
CA ASP A 177 -10.79 15.45 -24.76
C ASP A 177 -10.85 16.97 -24.63
N ALA A 178 -11.99 17.59 -25.01
CA ALA A 178 -12.13 19.04 -25.07
C ALA A 178 -13.48 19.53 -24.54
N LYS A 179 -13.45 20.70 -23.87
CA LYS A 179 -14.68 21.43 -23.48
C LYS A 179 -15.41 21.89 -24.73
N GLY A 180 -16.77 21.90 -24.70
CA GLY A 180 -17.61 22.58 -25.66
C GLY A 180 -17.60 24.10 -25.41
N TYR A 181 -17.95 24.87 -26.41
CA TYR A 181 -18.05 26.34 -26.32
C TYR A 181 -18.85 26.90 -27.51
N ASP A 182 -19.34 28.12 -27.39
CA ASP A 182 -19.86 28.87 -28.50
C ASP A 182 -18.71 29.68 -29.15
N LEU A 183 -18.47 29.43 -30.43
CA LEU A 183 -17.52 30.16 -31.24
C LEU A 183 -18.24 31.31 -31.98
N HIS A 184 -17.91 32.54 -31.61
CA HIS A 184 -18.40 33.72 -32.27
C HIS A 184 -17.40 34.14 -33.36
N LYS A 185 -17.85 34.31 -34.60
CA LYS A 185 -17.03 34.70 -35.73
C LYS A 185 -17.65 35.90 -36.46
N CYS A 186 -16.94 37.00 -36.55
CA CYS A 186 -17.41 38.18 -37.29
C CYS A 186 -17.47 37.90 -38.80
N SER A 187 -18.65 38.08 -39.39
CA SER A 187 -18.88 37.88 -40.82
C SER A 187 -18.12 38.89 -41.70
N LEU A 188 -17.80 40.06 -41.14
CA LEU A 188 -17.17 41.16 -41.87
C LEU A 188 -15.63 41.12 -41.87
N CYS A 189 -15.01 40.68 -40.75
CA CYS A 189 -13.56 40.73 -40.59
C CYS A 189 -12.91 39.42 -40.17
N GLY A 190 -13.71 38.42 -39.80
CA GLY A 190 -13.23 37.10 -39.35
C GLY A 190 -12.71 37.07 -37.91
N ASP A 191 -12.83 38.17 -37.15
CA ASP A 191 -12.51 38.17 -35.71
C ASP A 191 -13.31 37.12 -34.95
N THR A 192 -12.67 36.47 -33.94
CA THR A 192 -13.32 35.38 -33.21
C THR A 192 -13.10 35.51 -31.73
N TYR A 193 -14.12 35.13 -30.94
CA TYR A 193 -14.01 34.86 -29.51
C TYR A 193 -14.86 33.65 -29.11
N LYS A 194 -14.64 33.11 -27.90
CA LYS A 194 -15.34 31.92 -27.35
C LYS A 194 -15.95 32.23 -26.01
N ASP A 195 -17.18 31.74 -25.80
CA ASP A 195 -17.87 31.82 -24.51
C ASP A 195 -18.72 30.56 -24.27
N ASN A 196 -19.59 30.58 -23.28
CA ASN A 196 -20.54 29.48 -22.93
C ASN A 196 -19.87 28.11 -22.88
N TYR A 197 -18.73 28.02 -22.18
CA TYR A 197 -17.99 26.77 -22.07
C TYR A 197 -18.80 25.68 -21.36
N VAL A 198 -18.84 24.47 -21.95
CA VAL A 198 -19.44 23.26 -21.39
C VAL A 198 -18.34 22.26 -21.08
N ASP A 199 -18.40 21.62 -19.90
CA ASP A 199 -17.38 20.66 -19.48
C ASP A 199 -17.29 19.44 -20.40
N LYS A 200 -16.14 18.75 -20.37
CA LYS A 200 -15.85 17.53 -21.12
C LYS A 200 -16.87 16.43 -20.82
N VAL A 201 -17.17 15.61 -21.80
CA VAL A 201 -18.01 14.41 -21.61
C VAL A 201 -17.26 13.39 -20.75
N VAL A 202 -17.85 12.99 -19.64
CA VAL A 202 -17.32 11.94 -18.74
C VAL A 202 -18.15 10.66 -18.91
N THR A 203 -17.47 9.54 -19.13
CA THR A 203 -18.10 8.22 -19.20
C THR A 203 -17.99 7.53 -17.84
N TYR A 204 -19.09 6.95 -17.36
CA TYR A 204 -19.13 6.24 -16.08
C TYR A 204 -19.33 4.75 -16.30
N ILE A 205 -18.62 3.94 -15.52
CA ILE A 205 -18.91 2.53 -15.32
C ILE A 205 -19.83 2.45 -14.11
N ASP A 206 -21.03 1.96 -14.28
CA ASP A 206 -22.00 1.81 -13.19
C ASP A 206 -21.54 0.72 -12.22
N VAL A 207 -21.59 1.03 -10.94
CA VAL A 207 -21.27 0.16 -9.81
C VAL A 207 -22.30 0.38 -8.70
N ASN A 208 -22.39 -0.56 -7.77
CA ASN A 208 -23.14 -0.37 -6.53
C ASN A 208 -22.34 -1.01 -5.40
N GLU A 209 -21.50 -0.22 -4.74
CA GLU A 209 -20.58 -0.74 -3.75
C GLU A 209 -20.32 0.27 -2.64
N THR A 210 -20.04 -0.23 -1.44
CA THR A 210 -19.58 0.61 -0.33
C THR A 210 -18.08 0.87 -0.49
N VAL A 211 -17.70 2.14 -0.42
CA VAL A 211 -16.29 2.57 -0.39
C VAL A 211 -16.02 3.45 0.82
N TYR A 212 -14.75 3.55 1.20
CA TYR A 212 -14.31 4.28 2.38
C TYR A 212 -13.32 5.36 1.99
N ALA A 213 -13.40 6.50 2.66
CA ALA A 213 -12.42 7.58 2.51
C ALA A 213 -11.05 7.15 3.06
N LYS A 214 -9.99 7.26 2.25
CA LYS A 214 -8.58 6.97 2.64
C LYS A 214 -7.99 8.06 3.52
N SER A 215 -8.52 9.26 3.42
CA SER A 215 -8.16 10.47 4.16
C SER A 215 -9.33 11.44 4.11
N THR A 216 -9.20 12.60 4.74
CA THR A 216 -10.20 13.66 4.61
C THR A 216 -10.36 14.06 3.14
N VAL A 217 -11.59 14.00 2.59
CA VAL A 217 -11.91 14.32 1.20
C VAL A 217 -13.22 15.09 1.07
N ASN A 218 -13.26 16.02 0.11
CA ASN A 218 -14.44 16.83 -0.15
C ASN A 218 -15.43 16.10 -1.08
N ILE A 219 -16.72 16.28 -0.79
CA ILE A 219 -17.85 15.89 -1.64
C ILE A 219 -18.29 17.13 -2.41
N ARG A 220 -18.50 17.00 -3.73
CA ARG A 220 -18.81 18.11 -4.62
C ARG A 220 -20.04 17.85 -5.47
N LYS A 221 -20.65 18.93 -5.99
CA LYS A 221 -21.82 18.87 -6.89
C LYS A 221 -21.49 18.33 -8.28
N GLY A 222 -20.23 18.29 -8.68
CA GLY A 222 -19.81 17.83 -10.01
C GLY A 222 -18.40 17.25 -9.99
N PRO A 223 -17.96 16.63 -11.11
CA PRO A 223 -16.76 15.83 -11.21
C PRO A 223 -15.50 16.66 -11.52
N SER A 224 -15.31 17.78 -10.85
CA SER A 224 -14.07 18.59 -10.85
C SER A 224 -13.92 19.41 -9.56
N THR A 225 -12.74 19.98 -9.33
CA THR A 225 -12.47 20.88 -8.20
C THR A 225 -13.20 22.22 -8.32
N ASP A 226 -13.69 22.58 -9.49
CA ASP A 226 -14.38 23.84 -9.76
C ASP A 226 -15.81 23.84 -9.20
N TYR A 227 -16.38 22.64 -8.99
CA TYR A 227 -17.71 22.51 -8.44
C TYR A 227 -17.75 22.74 -6.93
N GLU A 228 -18.87 23.29 -6.47
CA GLU A 228 -19.13 23.59 -5.07
C GLU A 228 -18.93 22.36 -4.18
N LYS A 229 -18.21 22.56 -3.06
CA LYS A 229 -18.12 21.61 -1.95
C LYS A 229 -19.43 21.59 -1.18
N VAL A 230 -20.06 20.40 -1.07
CA VAL A 230 -21.33 20.20 -0.34
C VAL A 230 -21.16 19.41 0.96
N GLY A 231 -20.01 18.77 1.14
CA GLY A 231 -19.73 17.94 2.32
C GLY A 231 -18.28 17.50 2.35
N GLN A 232 -17.99 16.66 3.34
CA GLN A 232 -16.66 16.11 3.54
C GLN A 232 -16.78 14.75 4.23
N LEU A 233 -15.92 13.80 3.84
CA LEU A 233 -15.68 12.56 4.57
C LEU A 233 -14.34 12.66 5.28
N THR A 234 -14.25 12.06 6.46
CA THR A 234 -12.98 11.83 7.17
C THR A 234 -12.45 10.42 6.91
N GLU A 235 -11.19 10.14 7.25
CA GLU A 235 -10.59 8.81 7.07
C GLU A 235 -11.45 7.73 7.73
N GLY A 236 -11.84 6.71 6.95
CA GLY A 236 -12.64 5.59 7.42
C GLY A 236 -14.15 5.75 7.30
N ASP A 237 -14.66 6.95 6.97
CA ASP A 237 -16.07 7.14 6.67
C ASP A 237 -16.45 6.38 5.40
N SER A 238 -17.63 5.77 5.41
CA SER A 238 -18.16 5.00 4.28
C SER A 238 -19.16 5.80 3.47
N ILE A 239 -19.21 5.52 2.16
CA ILE A 239 -20.20 6.07 1.24
C ILE A 239 -20.53 5.05 0.16
N THR A 240 -21.76 5.09 -0.37
CA THR A 240 -22.16 4.26 -1.52
C THR A 240 -21.64 4.89 -2.80
N ARG A 241 -20.80 4.18 -3.55
CA ARG A 241 -20.36 4.54 -4.90
C ARG A 241 -21.26 3.89 -5.93
N ILE A 242 -21.78 4.69 -6.87
CA ILE A 242 -22.70 4.25 -7.92
C ILE A 242 -22.10 4.35 -9.32
N GLY A 243 -20.95 5.02 -9.48
CA GLY A 243 -20.29 5.13 -10.78
C GLY A 243 -18.80 5.46 -10.64
N ILE A 244 -17.98 4.99 -11.61
CA ILE A 244 -16.56 5.28 -11.73
C ILE A 244 -16.33 5.99 -13.05
N GLY A 245 -15.97 7.28 -13.00
CA GLY A 245 -15.71 8.09 -14.18
C GLY A 245 -14.31 7.89 -14.75
N ASP A 246 -14.19 8.02 -16.07
CA ASP A 246 -12.92 7.98 -16.80
C ASP A 246 -12.04 9.23 -16.56
N ASN A 247 -12.59 10.25 -15.92
CA ASN A 247 -11.90 11.46 -15.51
C ASN A 247 -11.32 11.41 -14.08
N GLY A 248 -11.32 10.24 -13.43
CA GLY A 248 -10.81 10.06 -12.06
C GLY A 248 -11.81 10.44 -10.95
N TRP A 249 -13.07 10.74 -11.27
CA TRP A 249 -14.11 11.04 -10.29
C TRP A 249 -15.12 9.90 -10.17
N SER A 250 -15.59 9.65 -8.96
CA SER A 250 -16.63 8.70 -8.65
C SER A 250 -17.95 9.39 -8.38
N LYS A 251 -19.04 8.85 -8.89
CA LYS A 251 -20.42 9.18 -8.48
C LYS A 251 -20.73 8.46 -7.18
N VAL A 252 -21.27 9.17 -6.22
CA VAL A 252 -21.61 8.65 -4.88
C VAL A 252 -22.99 9.15 -4.47
N ILE A 253 -23.65 8.42 -3.54
CA ILE A 253 -24.89 8.89 -2.92
C ILE A 253 -24.54 9.58 -1.60
N TYR A 254 -24.88 10.86 -1.52
CA TYR A 254 -24.73 11.66 -0.32
C TYR A 254 -26.02 12.46 -0.04
N ASN A 255 -26.63 12.25 1.13
CA ASN A 255 -27.94 12.82 1.48
C ASN A 255 -29.00 12.56 0.40
N ASP A 256 -29.08 11.31 -0.06
CA ASP A 256 -30.01 10.83 -1.11
C ASP A 256 -29.88 11.53 -2.47
N GLN A 257 -28.75 12.17 -2.73
CA GLN A 257 -28.45 12.85 -3.97
C GLN A 257 -27.15 12.31 -4.60
N GLU A 258 -27.08 12.34 -5.93
CA GLU A 258 -25.86 12.04 -6.67
C GLU A 258 -24.85 13.17 -6.49
N MET A 259 -23.70 12.85 -5.97
CA MET A 259 -22.58 13.75 -5.72
C MET A 259 -21.28 13.11 -6.20
N TYR A 260 -20.17 13.83 -6.09
CA TYR A 260 -18.89 13.42 -6.67
C TYR A 260 -17.74 13.50 -5.68
N ILE A 261 -16.88 12.47 -5.72
CA ILE A 261 -15.64 12.39 -4.94
C ILE A 261 -14.53 11.92 -5.90
N HIS A 262 -13.33 12.50 -5.79
CA HIS A 262 -12.18 12.03 -6.56
C HIS A 262 -11.82 10.59 -6.16
N SER A 263 -11.73 9.69 -7.14
CA SER A 263 -11.60 8.23 -6.94
C SER A 263 -10.36 7.81 -6.16
N ASP A 264 -9.25 8.58 -6.28
CA ASP A 264 -8.01 8.29 -5.57
C ASP A 264 -8.14 8.36 -4.05
N TYR A 265 -9.12 9.10 -3.54
CA TYR A 265 -9.40 9.20 -2.11
C TYR A 265 -10.33 8.11 -1.59
N LEU A 266 -10.81 7.21 -2.44
CA LEU A 266 -11.72 6.13 -2.09
C LEU A 266 -11.01 4.76 -2.10
N SER A 267 -11.44 3.86 -1.22
CA SER A 267 -10.96 2.47 -1.13
C SER A 267 -12.12 1.53 -0.87
N LYS A 268 -12.10 0.33 -1.48
CA LYS A 268 -13.05 -0.75 -1.12
C LYS A 268 -12.82 -1.29 0.29
N ASN A 269 -11.58 -1.18 0.78
CA ASN A 269 -11.22 -1.62 2.12
C ASN A 269 -11.26 -0.44 3.09
N LYS A 270 -11.92 -0.63 4.24
CA LYS A 270 -11.94 0.37 5.30
C LYS A 270 -10.50 0.67 5.77
N PRO A 271 -10.05 1.93 5.82
CA PRO A 271 -8.76 2.28 6.38
C PRO A 271 -8.63 1.79 7.82
N VAL A 272 -7.47 1.27 8.17
CA VAL A 272 -7.18 0.79 9.53
C VAL A 272 -6.97 1.99 10.44
N SER A 273 -7.79 2.10 11.49
CA SER A 273 -7.60 3.08 12.57
C SER A 273 -6.23 2.87 13.25
N ASN A 274 -5.60 3.95 13.74
CA ASN A 274 -4.41 3.83 14.61
C ASN A 274 -4.78 3.45 16.06
N ASN A 275 -6.08 3.33 16.38
CA ASN A 275 -6.56 2.93 17.69
C ASN A 275 -6.66 1.40 17.74
N TYR A 276 -5.91 0.79 18.64
CA TYR A 276 -5.97 -0.65 18.90
C TYR A 276 -7.04 -0.99 19.93
N PRO A 277 -7.68 -2.16 19.83
CA PRO A 277 -7.44 -3.22 18.85
C PRO A 277 -7.98 -2.90 17.46
N LEU A 278 -7.24 -3.31 16.41
CA LEU A 278 -7.75 -3.32 15.05
C LEU A 278 -8.51 -4.62 14.83
N VAL A 279 -9.70 -4.54 14.22
CA VAL A 279 -10.54 -5.72 14.03
C VAL A 279 -11.01 -5.80 12.58
N TYR A 280 -10.90 -7.00 12.00
CA TYR A 280 -11.63 -7.41 10.79
C TYR A 280 -12.50 -8.61 11.16
N SER A 281 -13.73 -8.64 10.69
CA SER A 281 -14.63 -9.78 10.92
C SER A 281 -15.56 -9.94 9.72
N ASP A 282 -15.78 -11.21 9.35
CA ASP A 282 -16.82 -11.61 8.40
C ASP A 282 -17.48 -12.91 8.92
N THR A 283 -18.25 -13.61 8.06
CA THR A 283 -19.00 -14.82 8.45
C THR A 283 -18.10 -16.01 8.81
N THR A 284 -16.85 -16.03 8.37
CA THR A 284 -15.93 -17.17 8.50
C THR A 284 -14.69 -16.84 9.32
N CYS A 285 -14.43 -15.57 9.64
CA CYS A 285 -13.24 -15.22 10.41
C CYS A 285 -13.40 -13.97 11.26
N THR A 286 -12.55 -13.88 12.27
CA THR A 286 -12.25 -12.67 13.02
C THR A 286 -10.74 -12.56 13.19
N ILE A 287 -10.18 -11.41 12.79
CA ILE A 287 -8.79 -11.06 13.03
C ILE A 287 -8.78 -9.86 13.98
N THR A 288 -8.15 -10.03 15.13
CA THR A 288 -7.96 -8.94 16.09
C THR A 288 -6.47 -8.67 16.22
N ILE A 289 -6.06 -7.42 16.06
CA ILE A 289 -4.66 -7.02 16.25
C ILE A 289 -4.59 -6.05 17.42
N GLU A 290 -3.87 -6.43 18.45
CA GLU A 290 -3.56 -5.61 19.60
C GLU A 290 -2.12 -5.09 19.51
N LYS A 291 -1.88 -3.89 20.00
CA LYS A 291 -0.53 -3.35 20.18
C LYS A 291 -0.20 -3.37 21.66
N LYS A 292 0.66 -4.29 22.06
CA LYS A 292 1.07 -4.54 23.46
C LYS A 292 2.56 -4.35 23.64
N GLN A 293 2.98 -4.00 24.84
CA GLN A 293 4.40 -3.89 25.17
C GLN A 293 4.87 -5.13 25.93
N PHE A 294 5.88 -5.84 25.38
CA PHE A 294 6.58 -6.92 26.05
C PHE A 294 8.07 -6.60 26.13
N TYR A 295 8.69 -6.74 27.29
CA TYR A 295 10.14 -6.54 27.49
C TYR A 295 10.66 -5.20 26.94
N LYS A 296 9.87 -4.11 27.12
CA LYS A 296 10.12 -2.75 26.62
C LYS A 296 10.00 -2.60 25.09
N SER A 297 9.55 -3.60 24.35
CA SER A 297 9.32 -3.54 22.92
C SER A 297 7.85 -3.58 22.58
N TRP A 298 7.40 -2.75 21.66
CA TRP A 298 6.07 -2.80 21.11
C TRP A 298 5.92 -4.04 20.23
N CYS A 299 4.83 -4.73 20.41
CA CYS A 299 4.45 -5.94 19.67
C CYS A 299 3.04 -5.80 19.11
N TYR A 300 2.88 -6.14 17.86
CA TYR A 300 1.59 -6.28 17.20
C TYR A 300 1.20 -7.76 17.31
N VAL A 301 0.18 -8.03 18.12
CA VAL A 301 -0.32 -9.37 18.40
C VAL A 301 -1.57 -9.58 17.57
N ALA A 302 -1.46 -10.31 16.49
CA ALA A 302 -2.58 -10.71 15.66
C ALA A 302 -3.14 -12.04 16.14
N HIS A 303 -4.42 -12.07 16.50
CA HIS A 303 -5.18 -13.26 16.85
C HIS A 303 -6.17 -13.53 15.71
N LEU A 304 -5.96 -14.62 14.97
CA LEU A 304 -6.77 -15.09 13.86
C LEU A 304 -7.64 -16.25 14.33
N LYS A 305 -8.96 -16.11 14.20
CA LYS A 305 -9.95 -17.17 14.41
C LYS A 305 -10.76 -17.33 13.14
N PHE A 306 -10.77 -18.53 12.57
CA PHE A 306 -11.44 -18.77 11.29
C PHE A 306 -11.94 -20.21 11.17
N THR A 307 -12.99 -20.39 10.37
CA THR A 307 -13.62 -21.69 10.07
C THR A 307 -13.42 -22.10 8.61
N ASP A 308 -13.08 -21.16 7.74
CA ASP A 308 -12.65 -21.43 6.36
C ASP A 308 -11.12 -21.50 6.35
N TYR A 309 -10.60 -22.72 6.42
CA TYR A 309 -9.18 -22.99 6.63
C TYR A 309 -8.32 -22.74 5.38
N ASP A 310 -8.92 -22.67 4.18
CA ASP A 310 -8.21 -22.39 2.93
C ASP A 310 -7.81 -20.90 2.80
N ARG A 311 -8.37 -20.03 3.65
CA ARG A 311 -8.02 -18.61 3.69
C ARG A 311 -6.65 -18.32 4.28
N PHE A 312 -6.14 -19.23 5.14
CA PHE A 312 -4.80 -19.13 5.72
C PHE A 312 -3.81 -19.94 4.89
N GLY A 313 -2.63 -19.40 4.64
CA GLY A 313 -1.59 -20.09 3.89
C GLY A 313 -0.30 -19.31 3.78
N SER A 314 0.58 -19.79 2.92
CA SER A 314 1.86 -19.16 2.63
C SER A 314 2.14 -19.08 1.14
N ALA A 315 3.03 -18.18 0.74
CA ALA A 315 3.38 -17.98 -0.67
C ALA A 315 4.85 -17.60 -0.79
N ILE A 316 5.46 -17.95 -1.92
CA ILE A 316 6.77 -17.39 -2.29
C ILE A 316 6.60 -16.08 -3.09
N ALA A 317 7.63 -15.26 -3.05
CA ALA A 317 7.69 -13.99 -3.76
C ALA A 317 7.44 -14.18 -5.27
N ASN A 318 6.51 -13.39 -5.83
CA ASN A 318 6.15 -13.43 -7.26
C ASN A 318 5.81 -14.83 -7.79
N ASN A 319 5.42 -15.79 -6.92
CA ASN A 319 5.20 -17.21 -7.25
C ASN A 319 6.41 -17.89 -7.90
N LYS A 320 7.62 -17.36 -7.70
CA LYS A 320 8.86 -17.83 -8.31
C LYS A 320 9.97 -17.96 -7.27
N ARG A 321 10.59 -19.16 -7.19
CA ARG A 321 11.78 -19.40 -6.35
C ARG A 321 12.91 -18.44 -6.75
N GLY A 322 13.62 -17.87 -5.75
CA GLY A 322 14.70 -16.91 -5.97
C GLY A 322 14.26 -15.47 -6.27
N SER A 323 12.95 -15.19 -6.22
CA SER A 323 12.41 -13.84 -6.30
C SER A 323 12.34 -13.16 -4.94
N TYR A 324 12.28 -11.82 -4.97
CA TYR A 324 12.07 -10.98 -3.80
C TYR A 324 10.84 -10.09 -4.00
N GLU A 325 10.10 -9.85 -2.93
CA GLU A 325 8.92 -8.99 -2.93
C GLU A 325 8.75 -8.38 -1.53
N THR A 326 8.20 -7.17 -1.42
CA THR A 326 7.84 -6.61 -0.11
C THR A 326 6.55 -7.24 0.40
N THR A 327 6.41 -7.34 1.72
CA THR A 327 5.20 -7.91 2.34
C THR A 327 3.92 -7.21 1.88
N SER A 328 3.94 -5.89 1.73
CA SER A 328 2.77 -5.14 1.25
C SER A 328 2.46 -5.38 -0.24
N ALA A 329 3.47 -5.61 -1.08
CA ALA A 329 3.27 -5.97 -2.49
C ALA A 329 2.68 -7.39 -2.61
N ALA A 330 3.24 -8.33 -1.84
CA ALA A 330 2.72 -9.69 -1.77
C ALA A 330 1.27 -9.73 -1.28
N ALA A 331 0.94 -8.98 -0.23
CA ALA A 331 -0.42 -8.87 0.28
C ALA A 331 -1.41 -8.39 -0.81
N LYS A 332 -1.04 -7.37 -1.56
CA LYS A 332 -1.85 -6.85 -2.68
C LYS A 332 -2.00 -7.90 -3.79
N ARG A 333 -0.91 -8.54 -4.20
CA ARG A 333 -0.90 -9.60 -5.24
C ARG A 333 -1.77 -10.79 -4.84
N LEU A 334 -1.75 -11.19 -3.57
CA LEU A 334 -2.49 -12.32 -3.03
C LEU A 334 -3.95 -11.98 -2.71
N GLY A 335 -4.34 -10.71 -2.71
CA GLY A 335 -5.65 -10.26 -2.22
C GLY A 335 -5.80 -10.48 -0.71
N ALA A 336 -4.68 -10.41 0.04
CA ALA A 336 -4.66 -10.74 1.45
C ALA A 336 -5.14 -9.57 2.33
N ILE A 337 -5.97 -9.87 3.31
CA ILE A 337 -6.39 -8.96 4.38
C ILE A 337 -5.27 -8.80 5.39
N PHE A 338 -4.58 -9.90 5.71
CA PHE A 338 -3.45 -9.94 6.63
C PHE A 338 -2.25 -10.62 5.96
N CYS A 339 -1.04 -10.09 6.18
CA CYS A 339 0.19 -10.68 5.64
C CYS A 339 1.39 -10.30 6.50
N VAL A 340 2.29 -11.27 6.70
CA VAL A 340 3.59 -11.06 7.32
C VAL A 340 4.69 -11.71 6.47
N ASN A 341 5.95 -11.35 6.73
CA ASN A 341 7.08 -12.08 6.17
C ASN A 341 7.08 -13.54 6.62
N GLY A 342 7.52 -14.42 5.74
CA GLY A 342 7.69 -15.85 6.04
C GLY A 342 9.00 -16.19 6.74
N PRO A 343 9.39 -17.48 6.77
CA PRO A 343 10.56 -17.95 7.50
C PRO A 343 11.92 -17.65 6.84
N TYR A 344 12.00 -17.26 5.56
CA TYR A 344 13.25 -17.07 4.82
C TYR A 344 13.45 -15.62 4.37
N ASN A 345 14.72 -15.14 4.38
CA ASN A 345 15.05 -13.78 3.96
C ASN A 345 16.12 -13.67 2.85
N TRP A 346 16.86 -14.75 2.57
CA TRP A 346 17.98 -14.75 1.64
C TRP A 346 17.66 -15.49 0.35
N GLY A 347 18.14 -15.01 -0.77
CA GLY A 347 17.90 -15.30 -2.18
C GLY A 347 17.48 -16.68 -2.61
N GLU A 348 17.90 -17.70 -1.93
CA GLU A 348 17.45 -19.06 -2.15
C GLU A 348 16.78 -19.61 -0.90
N LEU A 349 15.58 -20.12 -1.07
CA LEU A 349 14.95 -20.94 -0.04
C LEU A 349 15.90 -22.09 0.26
N SER A 350 16.26 -22.24 1.55
CA SER A 350 17.23 -23.25 1.98
C SER A 350 16.94 -24.61 1.39
N ASP A 351 17.92 -25.22 0.75
CA ASP A 351 17.81 -26.59 0.23
C ASP A 351 17.79 -27.67 1.32
N ALA A 352 17.83 -27.26 2.60
CA ALA A 352 17.87 -28.19 3.72
C ALA A 352 16.51 -28.82 4.06
N TYR A 353 15.40 -28.17 3.73
CA TYR A 353 14.07 -28.58 4.22
C TYR A 353 13.03 -28.62 3.11
N ALA A 354 12.00 -29.46 3.31
CA ALA A 354 10.83 -29.50 2.45
C ALA A 354 10.10 -28.14 2.44
N ILE A 355 9.69 -27.69 1.25
CA ILE A 355 9.00 -26.41 1.06
C ILE A 355 7.67 -26.65 0.36
N VAL A 356 6.59 -26.52 1.12
CA VAL A 356 5.21 -26.55 0.63
C VAL A 356 4.58 -25.19 0.94
N ARG A 357 3.89 -24.59 -0.03
CA ARG A 357 3.19 -23.30 0.10
C ARG A 357 1.83 -23.39 -0.54
N SER A 358 0.77 -23.23 0.26
CA SER A 358 -0.64 -23.29 -0.18
C SER A 358 -0.89 -24.45 -1.16
N GLY A 359 -0.58 -25.68 -0.72
CA GLY A 359 -0.81 -26.90 -1.51
C GLY A 359 0.11 -27.11 -2.71
N LYS A 360 1.23 -26.39 -2.80
CA LYS A 360 2.22 -26.56 -3.88
C LYS A 360 3.60 -26.89 -3.31
N VAL A 361 4.19 -27.97 -3.80
CA VAL A 361 5.58 -28.35 -3.47
C VAL A 361 6.56 -27.52 -4.30
N PHE A 362 7.43 -26.78 -3.63
CA PHE A 362 8.54 -26.00 -4.21
C PHE A 362 9.89 -26.67 -4.02
N LEU A 363 10.02 -27.48 -2.96
CA LEU A 363 11.18 -28.31 -2.72
C LEU A 363 10.71 -29.64 -2.09
N ASP A 364 10.80 -30.72 -2.88
CA ASP A 364 10.40 -32.05 -2.46
C ASP A 364 11.53 -32.75 -1.71
N LYS A 365 11.42 -32.77 -0.40
CA LYS A 365 12.37 -33.43 0.52
C LYS A 365 11.61 -34.11 1.66
N GLY A 366 12.33 -34.95 2.40
CA GLY A 366 11.84 -35.51 3.65
C GLY A 366 11.49 -34.38 4.64
N ILE A 367 10.30 -34.45 5.21
CA ILE A 367 9.84 -33.52 6.23
C ILE A 367 10.70 -33.71 7.47
N HIS A 368 11.38 -32.65 7.92
CA HIS A 368 12.15 -32.64 9.17
C HIS A 368 11.21 -32.57 10.37
N GLU A 369 11.55 -33.24 11.45
CA GLU A 369 10.73 -33.33 12.67
C GLU A 369 10.38 -31.97 13.30
N ASP A 370 11.23 -30.96 13.15
CA ASP A 370 11.01 -29.60 13.67
C ASP A 370 10.25 -28.67 12.72
N LEU A 371 9.83 -29.11 11.53
CA LEU A 371 8.99 -28.29 10.67
C LEU A 371 7.65 -28.00 11.34
N ALA A 372 7.21 -26.76 11.28
CA ALA A 372 5.81 -26.44 11.52
C ALA A 372 5.00 -26.77 10.27
N ILE A 373 3.92 -27.48 10.47
CA ILE A 373 2.99 -27.94 9.45
C ILE A 373 1.65 -27.26 9.67
N TYR A 374 1.13 -26.65 8.61
CA TYR A 374 -0.27 -26.26 8.54
C TYR A 374 -1.00 -27.19 7.58
N ASN A 375 -2.21 -27.58 7.96
CA ASN A 375 -3.09 -28.40 7.14
C ASN A 375 -4.44 -27.70 6.97
N ALA A 376 -4.74 -27.22 5.77
CA ALA A 376 -5.98 -26.52 5.48
C ALA A 376 -7.23 -27.43 5.55
N ALA A 377 -7.09 -28.75 5.42
CA ALA A 377 -8.23 -29.65 5.60
C ALA A 377 -8.71 -29.75 7.06
N THR A 378 -7.81 -29.51 8.01
CA THR A 378 -8.09 -29.63 9.44
C THR A 378 -8.01 -28.32 10.20
N GLY A 379 -7.45 -27.26 9.59
CA GLY A 379 -7.18 -25.98 10.25
C GLY A 379 -6.09 -26.04 11.31
N GLN A 380 -5.30 -27.11 11.38
CA GLN A 380 -4.30 -27.33 12.40
C GLN A 380 -2.92 -26.79 12.01
N LEU A 381 -2.29 -26.14 12.97
CA LEU A 381 -0.86 -25.80 12.95
C LEU A 381 -0.17 -26.63 14.04
N ALA A 382 0.80 -27.48 13.68
CA ALA A 382 1.47 -28.35 14.62
C ALA A 382 2.92 -28.67 14.19
N ASN A 383 3.68 -29.31 15.08
CA ASN A 383 5.03 -29.80 14.80
C ASN A 383 5.00 -31.12 13.99
N ALA A 384 5.82 -31.22 12.94
CA ALA A 384 5.87 -32.40 12.07
C ALA A 384 6.19 -33.70 12.82
N GLY A 385 7.10 -33.66 13.82
CA GLY A 385 7.42 -34.81 14.66
C GLY A 385 6.23 -35.26 15.49
N GLN A 386 5.42 -34.34 16.02
CA GLN A 386 4.19 -34.66 16.75
C GLN A 386 3.11 -35.26 15.84
N LEU A 387 3.07 -34.90 14.58
CA LEU A 387 2.16 -35.44 13.56
C LEU A 387 2.64 -36.79 12.97
N GLY A 388 3.82 -37.27 13.34
CA GLY A 388 4.40 -38.51 12.79
C GLY A 388 4.83 -38.37 11.31
N LEU A 389 5.11 -37.14 10.86
CA LEU A 389 5.48 -36.87 9.47
C LEU A 389 6.99 -36.84 9.21
N SER A 390 7.81 -37.08 10.24
CA SER A 390 9.29 -37.10 10.12
C SER A 390 9.76 -38.06 9.05
N GLY A 391 10.57 -37.59 8.11
CA GLY A 391 11.13 -38.40 7.01
C GLY A 391 10.18 -38.63 5.83
N LYS A 392 8.87 -38.34 5.95
CA LYS A 392 7.91 -38.47 4.84
C LYS A 392 8.23 -37.42 3.78
N MET A 393 8.24 -37.80 2.50
CA MET A 393 8.43 -36.83 1.39
C MET A 393 7.28 -35.83 1.35
N ALA A 394 7.60 -34.57 1.07
CA ALA A 394 6.62 -33.49 1.08
C ALA A 394 5.51 -33.68 0.03
N SER A 395 5.85 -34.21 -1.15
CA SER A 395 4.88 -34.56 -2.18
C SER A 395 3.91 -35.64 -1.71
N VAL A 396 4.41 -36.68 -1.07
CA VAL A 396 3.58 -37.78 -0.54
C VAL A 396 2.67 -37.27 0.59
N ALA A 397 3.20 -36.45 1.51
CA ALA A 397 2.40 -35.88 2.58
C ALA A 397 1.29 -34.95 2.05
N LEU A 398 1.55 -34.21 0.98
CA LEU A 398 0.56 -33.37 0.30
C LEU A 398 -0.52 -34.21 -0.39
N GLU A 399 -0.14 -35.26 -1.14
CA GLU A 399 -1.08 -36.18 -1.81
C GLU A 399 -1.99 -36.90 -0.82
N GLU A 400 -1.47 -37.24 0.36
CA GLU A 400 -2.26 -37.84 1.46
C GLU A 400 -3.10 -36.81 2.22
N GLY A 401 -3.06 -35.51 1.86
CA GLY A 401 -3.83 -34.45 2.52
C GLY A 401 -3.35 -34.12 3.93
N LEU A 402 -2.09 -34.39 4.28
CA LEU A 402 -1.54 -34.20 5.61
C LEU A 402 -0.85 -32.85 5.80
N VAL A 403 -0.53 -32.16 4.73
CA VAL A 403 0.17 -30.86 4.74
C VAL A 403 -0.33 -29.97 3.60
N THR A 404 -0.51 -28.68 3.87
CA THR A 404 -0.69 -27.65 2.84
C THR A 404 0.43 -26.63 2.88
N ASP A 405 1.04 -26.42 4.04
CA ASP A 405 2.14 -25.48 4.23
C ASP A 405 3.17 -25.98 5.23
N THR A 406 4.45 -25.65 4.99
CA THR A 406 5.56 -25.96 5.89
C THR A 406 6.29 -24.69 6.30
N PHE A 407 6.72 -24.59 7.55
CA PHE A 407 7.47 -23.43 8.03
C PHE A 407 8.70 -23.88 8.81
N LYS A 408 9.86 -23.39 8.44
CA LYS A 408 11.12 -23.63 9.14
C LYS A 408 12.05 -22.43 8.95
N PHE A 409 12.55 -21.93 10.06
CA PHE A 409 13.67 -21.03 10.15
C PHE A 409 14.69 -21.60 11.13
N TRP A 410 15.96 -21.27 11.05
CA TRP A 410 17.04 -21.83 11.88
C TRP A 410 16.65 -21.94 13.36
N ASN A 411 16.69 -23.15 13.93
CA ASN A 411 16.31 -23.43 15.33
C ASN A 411 15.04 -22.67 15.72
N SER A 412 13.98 -22.87 14.93
CA SER A 412 12.83 -21.99 14.93
C SER A 412 11.75 -22.37 15.94
N THR A 413 11.75 -23.60 16.46
CA THR A 413 10.78 -23.99 17.49
C THR A 413 11.09 -23.21 18.76
N LEU A 414 10.11 -22.46 19.23
CA LEU A 414 10.19 -21.61 20.42
C LEU A 414 9.46 -22.27 21.62
N VAL A 415 8.29 -22.81 21.32
CA VAL A 415 7.46 -23.53 22.30
C VAL A 415 7.06 -24.89 21.72
N LYS A 416 7.20 -25.96 22.49
CA LYS A 416 6.78 -27.33 22.15
C LYS A 416 6.10 -27.96 23.35
N ASN A 417 4.90 -28.48 23.16
CA ASN A 417 4.11 -29.10 24.27
C ASN A 417 3.92 -28.17 25.47
N GLY A 418 3.72 -26.86 25.24
CA GLY A 418 3.57 -25.87 26.31
C GLY A 418 4.87 -25.57 27.08
N ALA A 419 6.04 -26.04 26.60
CA ALA A 419 7.33 -25.74 27.20
C ALA A 419 8.16 -24.78 26.33
N ASN A 420 8.84 -23.82 26.94
CA ASN A 420 9.82 -22.98 26.29
C ASN A 420 11.07 -23.81 25.96
N VAL A 421 11.38 -23.96 24.65
CA VAL A 421 12.56 -24.72 24.17
C VAL A 421 13.62 -23.81 23.56
N ALA A 422 13.42 -22.48 23.60
CA ALA A 422 14.40 -21.51 23.11
C ALA A 422 15.58 -21.38 24.08
N ASN A 423 16.80 -21.27 23.54
CA ASN A 423 18.01 -21.11 24.37
C ASN A 423 17.94 -19.81 25.19
N PRO A 424 18.00 -19.87 26.53
CA PRO A 424 17.95 -18.71 27.41
C PRO A 424 19.19 -17.82 27.31
N ASP A 425 20.34 -18.38 26.91
CA ASP A 425 21.62 -17.65 26.82
C ASP A 425 21.75 -16.81 25.56
N ASN A 426 20.82 -16.96 24.60
CA ASN A 426 20.81 -16.14 23.41
C ASN A 426 20.23 -14.75 23.72
N ASN A 427 21.11 -13.76 23.84
CA ASN A 427 20.76 -12.37 24.15
C ASN A 427 20.56 -11.47 22.92
N ASP A 428 20.59 -12.03 21.70
CA ASP A 428 20.37 -11.27 20.46
C ASP A 428 18.94 -10.71 20.43
N ARG A 429 18.84 -9.39 20.57
CA ARG A 429 17.60 -8.62 20.48
C ARG A 429 17.40 -8.05 19.08
N ALA A 430 16.24 -8.32 18.52
CA ALA A 430 15.88 -7.79 17.19
C ALA A 430 14.37 -7.63 17.07
N GLN A 431 13.91 -7.01 15.96
CA GLN A 431 12.55 -7.23 15.48
C GLN A 431 12.35 -8.73 15.27
N ARG A 432 11.19 -9.25 15.65
CA ARG A 432 10.86 -10.66 15.52
C ARG A 432 9.49 -10.85 14.91
N THR A 433 9.37 -11.87 14.07
CA THR A 433 8.10 -12.38 13.57
C THR A 433 8.00 -13.84 14.00
N PHE A 434 6.91 -14.20 14.67
CA PHE A 434 6.68 -15.56 15.11
C PHE A 434 5.20 -15.92 15.10
N MET A 435 4.93 -17.20 14.98
CA MET A 435 3.60 -17.77 14.83
C MET A 435 3.39 -18.82 15.89
N ALA A 436 2.17 -18.91 16.45
CA ALA A 436 1.83 -19.83 17.53
C ALA A 436 0.37 -20.28 17.45
N THR A 437 0.05 -21.39 18.13
CA THR A 437 -1.30 -21.94 18.24
C THR A 437 -1.58 -22.47 19.62
N THR A 438 -2.84 -22.42 20.04
CA THR A 438 -3.37 -23.10 21.23
C THR A 438 -3.59 -24.60 20.98
N GLY A 439 -3.54 -25.05 19.71
CA GLY A 439 -3.92 -26.38 19.26
C GLY A 439 -5.34 -26.49 18.75
N ASN A 440 -6.16 -25.45 18.90
CA ASN A 440 -7.50 -25.41 18.32
C ASN A 440 -7.42 -25.19 16.80
N PRO A 441 -8.21 -25.93 16.00
CA PRO A 441 -8.31 -25.70 14.57
C PRO A 441 -8.74 -24.26 14.25
N GLY A 442 -8.06 -23.63 13.27
CA GLY A 442 -8.38 -22.27 12.83
C GLY A 442 -8.12 -21.18 13.88
N GLU A 443 -7.29 -21.47 14.90
CA GLU A 443 -6.88 -20.49 15.90
C GLU A 443 -5.35 -20.31 15.88
N ILE A 444 -4.89 -19.18 15.33
CA ILE A 444 -3.46 -18.86 15.13
C ILE A 444 -3.17 -17.47 15.69
N TYR A 445 -2.08 -17.38 16.43
CA TYR A 445 -1.48 -16.12 16.82
C TYR A 445 -0.26 -15.84 15.95
N ILE A 446 -0.15 -14.60 15.46
CA ILE A 446 1.05 -14.11 14.78
C ILE A 446 1.48 -12.81 15.45
N VAL A 447 2.74 -12.76 15.87
CA VAL A 447 3.29 -11.61 16.56
C VAL A 447 4.45 -11.04 15.79
N VAL A 448 4.42 -9.72 15.58
CA VAL A 448 5.52 -8.95 15.01
C VAL A 448 5.97 -7.91 16.03
N SER A 449 7.22 -8.01 16.51
CA SER A 449 7.77 -7.04 17.44
C SER A 449 8.57 -5.96 16.71
N GLU A 450 8.51 -4.75 17.24
CA GLU A 450 9.51 -3.72 16.99
C GLU A 450 10.84 -4.12 17.62
N GLY A 451 11.94 -3.49 17.20
CA GLY A 451 13.24 -3.77 17.76
C GLY A 451 14.37 -2.98 17.12
N ARG A 452 15.56 -3.13 17.67
CA ARG A 452 16.76 -2.39 17.26
C ARG A 452 16.49 -0.88 17.16
N TYR A 453 15.57 -0.40 18.00
CA TYR A 453 15.14 1.01 18.06
C TYR A 453 14.65 1.58 16.72
N ALA A 454 14.15 0.74 15.79
CA ALA A 454 13.61 1.18 14.51
C ALA A 454 12.38 2.10 14.67
N ASP A 455 11.66 1.98 15.78
CA ASP A 455 10.56 2.86 16.21
C ASP A 455 11.01 3.94 17.21
N GLY A 456 12.33 4.08 17.45
CA GLY A 456 12.93 5.01 18.41
C GLY A 456 12.94 4.56 19.88
N VAL A 457 12.21 3.51 20.26
CA VAL A 457 12.02 3.13 21.67
C VAL A 457 12.18 1.63 21.97
N SER A 458 11.94 0.74 21.02
CA SER A 458 11.89 -0.71 21.22
C SER A 458 13.25 -1.38 21.01
N PRO A 459 13.84 -2.00 22.04
CA PRO A 459 15.12 -2.71 21.89
C PRO A 459 15.01 -4.00 21.07
N GLY A 460 13.84 -4.60 21.01
CA GLY A 460 13.56 -5.90 20.41
C GLY A 460 13.45 -7.03 21.41
N LEU A 461 13.12 -8.23 20.91
CA LEU A 461 12.98 -9.44 21.71
C LEU A 461 14.10 -10.43 21.43
N THR A 462 14.53 -11.18 22.45
CA THR A 462 15.31 -12.42 22.27
C THR A 462 14.36 -13.56 21.88
N LYS A 463 14.90 -14.66 21.33
CA LYS A 463 14.08 -15.85 21.02
C LYS A 463 13.43 -16.43 22.28
N TYR A 464 14.14 -16.44 23.40
CA TYR A 464 13.64 -16.88 24.70
C TYR A 464 12.45 -16.03 25.18
N GLN A 465 12.50 -14.71 24.97
CA GLN A 465 11.40 -13.79 25.29
C GLN A 465 10.20 -14.00 24.36
N CYS A 466 10.43 -14.27 23.06
CA CYS A 466 9.34 -14.63 22.15
C CYS A 466 8.60 -15.89 22.61
N ALA A 467 9.33 -16.91 23.06
CA ALA A 467 8.72 -18.12 23.62
C ALA A 467 7.88 -17.83 24.89
N LYS A 468 8.34 -16.91 25.74
CA LYS A 468 7.53 -16.49 26.90
C LYS A 468 6.26 -15.76 26.48
N VAL A 469 6.33 -14.88 25.46
CA VAL A 469 5.13 -14.23 24.90
C VAL A 469 4.14 -15.26 24.36
N ILE A 470 4.61 -16.30 23.68
CA ILE A 470 3.76 -17.40 23.18
C ILE A 470 3.04 -18.10 24.34
N LEU A 471 3.74 -18.40 25.42
CA LEU A 471 3.14 -19.04 26.61
C LEU A 471 2.14 -18.11 27.33
N ASP A 472 2.47 -16.81 27.43
CA ASP A 472 1.57 -15.78 28.01
C ASP A 472 0.27 -15.62 27.18
N LEU A 473 0.30 -15.93 25.87
CA LEU A 473 -0.88 -15.96 25.00
C LEU A 473 -1.68 -17.28 25.13
N GLY A 474 -1.26 -18.21 25.97
CA GLY A 474 -1.92 -19.51 26.18
C GLY A 474 -1.63 -20.53 25.07
N CYS A 475 -0.63 -20.29 24.23
CA CYS A 475 -0.27 -21.18 23.14
C CYS A 475 0.64 -22.31 23.61
N ASN A 476 0.44 -23.53 23.08
CA ASN A 476 1.19 -24.72 23.41
C ASN A 476 2.27 -25.10 22.38
N TYR A 477 2.22 -24.48 21.20
CA TYR A 477 3.20 -24.61 20.12
C TYR A 477 3.48 -23.27 19.47
N GLY A 478 4.73 -23.02 19.10
CA GLY A 478 5.09 -21.82 18.39
C GLY A 478 6.48 -21.84 17.77
N VAL A 479 6.61 -21.13 16.66
CA VAL A 479 7.80 -21.10 15.81
C VAL A 479 8.19 -19.67 15.43
N MET A 480 9.49 -19.46 15.27
CA MET A 480 10.05 -18.23 14.71
C MET A 480 9.92 -18.24 13.20
N LEU A 481 9.56 -17.11 12.63
CA LEU A 481 9.77 -16.76 11.22
C LEU A 481 11.03 -15.89 11.11
N ASP A 482 11.33 -15.38 9.90
CA ASP A 482 12.47 -14.48 9.76
C ASP A 482 12.25 -13.17 10.53
N GLY A 483 13.34 -12.61 11.03
CA GLY A 483 13.33 -11.45 11.91
C GLY A 483 14.11 -10.25 11.35
N GLY A 484 14.49 -9.34 12.26
CA GLY A 484 15.24 -8.14 11.91
C GLY A 484 14.50 -7.27 10.89
N GLY A 485 15.20 -6.80 9.87
CA GLY A 485 14.63 -5.93 8.84
C GLY A 485 13.52 -6.58 7.98
N SER A 486 13.35 -7.91 8.04
CA SER A 486 12.27 -8.62 7.35
C SER A 486 10.94 -8.51 8.07
N SER A 487 10.96 -8.28 9.41
CA SER A 487 9.74 -8.24 10.24
C SER A 487 8.78 -7.16 9.76
N THR A 488 7.71 -7.57 9.12
CA THR A 488 6.70 -6.69 8.56
C THR A 488 5.31 -7.27 8.79
N ILE A 489 4.39 -6.45 9.29
CA ILE A 489 2.98 -6.80 9.42
C ILE A 489 2.12 -5.86 8.58
N TYR A 490 1.36 -6.46 7.67
CA TYR A 490 0.37 -5.79 6.83
C TYR A 490 -1.02 -6.22 7.25
N PHE A 491 -1.91 -5.25 7.37
CA PHE A 491 -3.31 -5.50 7.68
C PHE A 491 -4.20 -4.49 6.96
N ASN A 492 -5.19 -5.00 6.22
CA ASN A 492 -6.27 -4.25 5.59
C ASN A 492 -5.78 -2.96 4.89
N GLY A 493 -4.79 -3.08 4.01
CA GLY A 493 -4.27 -1.98 3.20
C GLY A 493 -3.05 -1.24 3.76
N LYS A 494 -2.69 -1.44 5.03
CA LYS A 494 -1.60 -0.70 5.71
C LYS A 494 -0.54 -1.63 6.29
N VAL A 495 0.72 -1.18 6.28
CA VAL A 495 1.80 -1.74 7.10
C VAL A 495 1.74 -1.07 8.48
N LEU A 496 1.72 -1.87 9.54
CA LEU A 496 1.45 -1.39 10.90
C LEU A 496 2.70 -1.02 11.69
N ASN A 497 3.80 -1.76 11.48
CA ASN A 497 5.04 -1.57 12.23
C ASN A 497 6.00 -0.55 11.55
N SER A 498 7.14 -0.29 12.16
CA SER A 498 8.15 0.67 11.68
C SER A 498 8.68 0.39 10.27
N ALA A 499 8.47 -0.82 9.73
CA ALA A 499 8.82 -1.18 8.35
C ALA A 499 8.02 -0.42 7.28
N LYS A 500 6.96 0.31 7.62
CA LYS A 500 6.05 0.99 6.67
C LYS A 500 6.76 1.89 5.64
N GLY A 501 7.87 2.53 6.02
CA GLY A 501 8.64 3.43 5.16
C GLY A 501 9.81 2.77 4.43
N ASN A 502 10.25 1.58 4.87
CA ASN A 502 11.42 0.89 4.32
C ASN A 502 11.32 -0.63 4.52
N GLN A 503 10.40 -1.27 3.79
CA GLN A 503 10.24 -2.71 3.85
C GLN A 503 11.38 -3.42 3.14
N ARG A 504 12.00 -4.39 3.83
CA ARG A 504 12.88 -5.34 3.15
C ARG A 504 12.06 -6.23 2.21
N ALA A 505 12.51 -6.41 0.97
CA ALA A 505 11.99 -7.44 0.10
C ALA A 505 12.48 -8.82 0.61
N VAL A 506 11.57 -9.78 0.72
CA VAL A 506 11.76 -11.12 1.25
C VAL A 506 11.31 -12.17 0.24
N VAL A 507 11.62 -13.44 0.49
CA VAL A 507 11.36 -14.52 -0.48
C VAL A 507 10.05 -15.25 -0.23
N ASP A 508 9.45 -15.13 0.95
CA ASP A 508 8.18 -15.80 1.24
C ASP A 508 7.34 -15.08 2.32
N PHE A 509 6.08 -15.48 2.43
CA PHE A 509 5.05 -14.81 3.21
C PHE A 509 4.10 -15.80 3.85
N VAL A 510 3.53 -15.40 5.01
CA VAL A 510 2.34 -16.00 5.60
C VAL A 510 1.19 -15.01 5.45
N TYR A 511 0.04 -15.47 5.01
CA TYR A 511 -1.10 -14.59 4.72
C TYR A 511 -2.44 -15.18 5.13
N PHE A 512 -3.44 -14.28 5.20
CA PHE A 512 -4.87 -14.60 5.31
C PHE A 512 -5.67 -13.75 4.33
N LYS A 513 -6.59 -14.39 3.55
CA LYS A 513 -7.46 -13.74 2.55
C LYS A 513 -8.81 -13.33 3.10
#